data_e0c21524ff53c9c1f9b6750792577e89
#
_entry.id   e0c21524ff53c9c1f9b6750792577e89
#
_cell.length_a   1.000
_cell.length_b   1.000
_cell.length_c   1.000
_cell.angle_alpha   90.00
_cell.angle_beta   90.00
_cell.angle_gamma   90.00
#
_symmetry.space_group_name_H-M   'P 1'
#
loop_
_entity.id
_entity.type
_entity.pdbx_description
1 polymer ?
#
loop_
_entity_poly.entity_id
_entity_poly.type
_entity_poly.pdbx_seq_one_letter_code
_entity_poly.pdbx_strand_id
1 'polypeptide(L)'
;MSEMKTLLPGATLGLLGGGQLGRMFSQAATRMGYHVAVLEPGENSPAGEVSLKQITRSYDDAEGLQTLAQCAQAVTTEFENVPAKSLAALAALGLPTAPHADAVAATQDRNVEKSFIERAGVPTAPHQAVKRIEDIESLSDDLFPGILKTARLGYDGKGQARVHSKAEAVSYTHLRA
;
A
#
# COMPACT_ATOMS: atom_id res chain seq x y z
N MET A 1 -3.28 -17.08 -20.94
CA MET A 1 -2.90 -15.67 -20.81
C MET A 1 -4.00 -14.88 -21.49
N SER A 2 -4.80 -14.13 -20.73
CA SER A 2 -5.78 -13.20 -21.29
C SER A 2 -5.01 -12.11 -22.06
N GLU A 3 -5.34 -11.84 -23.30
CA GLU A 3 -4.80 -10.69 -24.03
C GLU A 3 -5.09 -9.43 -23.23
N MET A 4 -4.06 -8.71 -22.82
CA MET A 4 -4.23 -7.39 -22.19
C MET A 4 -4.80 -6.43 -23.24
N LYS A 5 -6.07 -6.12 -23.10
CA LYS A 5 -6.73 -5.15 -23.97
C LYS A 5 -6.14 -3.75 -23.68
N THR A 6 -5.58 -3.14 -24.71
CA THR A 6 -5.11 -1.75 -24.61
C THR A 6 -6.30 -0.83 -24.33
N LEU A 7 -6.20 -0.03 -23.26
CA LEU A 7 -7.18 1.01 -22.97
C LEU A 7 -6.83 2.27 -23.77
N LEU A 8 -7.80 2.78 -24.51
CA LEU A 8 -7.67 4.01 -25.29
C LEU A 8 -8.25 5.21 -24.52
N PRO A 9 -7.85 6.45 -24.87
CA PRO A 9 -8.50 7.66 -24.36
C PRO A 9 -10.03 7.58 -24.43
N GLY A 10 -10.70 8.11 -23.41
CA GLY A 10 -12.13 7.92 -23.16
C GLY A 10 -12.45 6.81 -22.16
N ALA A 11 -11.49 5.88 -21.89
CA ALA A 11 -11.67 4.90 -20.84
C ALA A 11 -11.58 5.53 -19.44
N THR A 12 -12.23 4.93 -18.46
CA THR A 12 -12.17 5.32 -17.04
C THR A 12 -11.19 4.44 -16.29
N LEU A 13 -10.25 5.06 -15.59
CA LEU A 13 -9.30 4.44 -14.69
C LEU A 13 -9.82 4.53 -13.24
N GLY A 14 -9.87 3.42 -12.54
CA GLY A 14 -10.18 3.38 -11.11
C GLY A 14 -8.94 3.71 -10.29
N LEU A 15 -9.12 4.44 -9.21
CA LEU A 15 -8.06 4.81 -8.27
C LEU A 15 -8.50 4.50 -6.84
N LEU A 16 -7.70 3.75 -6.12
CA LEU A 16 -7.82 3.56 -4.68
C LEU A 16 -6.85 4.52 -3.97
N GLY A 17 -7.39 5.45 -3.21
CA GLY A 17 -6.66 6.55 -2.58
C GLY A 17 -6.97 7.90 -3.21
N GLY A 18 -7.28 8.87 -2.36
CA GLY A 18 -7.74 10.19 -2.72
C GLY A 18 -6.76 11.32 -2.40
N GLY A 19 -5.51 11.01 -2.05
CA GLY A 19 -4.50 11.97 -1.61
C GLY A 19 -3.92 12.83 -2.73
N GLN A 20 -2.80 13.50 -2.43
CA GLN A 20 -2.15 14.41 -3.37
C GLN A 20 -1.57 13.69 -4.59
N LEU A 21 -1.01 12.49 -4.39
CA LEU A 21 -0.50 11.69 -5.51
C LEU A 21 -1.66 11.24 -6.41
N GLY A 22 -2.80 10.86 -5.83
CA GLY A 22 -4.02 10.56 -6.58
C GLY A 22 -4.54 11.76 -7.37
N ARG A 23 -4.45 12.98 -6.81
CA ARG A 23 -4.75 14.22 -7.54
C ARG A 23 -3.83 14.41 -8.75
N MET A 24 -2.52 14.22 -8.55
CA MET A 24 -1.54 14.32 -9.65
C MET A 24 -1.80 13.28 -10.74
N PHE A 25 -2.08 12.02 -10.33
CA PHE A 25 -2.46 10.95 -11.25
C PHE A 25 -3.71 11.32 -12.06
N SER A 26 -4.77 11.79 -11.39
CA SER A 26 -6.04 12.16 -12.04
C SER A 26 -5.86 13.29 -13.05
N GLN A 27 -5.06 14.31 -12.71
CA GLN A 27 -4.73 15.39 -13.62
C GLN A 27 -3.92 14.92 -14.84
N ALA A 28 -2.94 14.03 -14.65
CA ALA A 28 -2.15 13.47 -15.74
C ALA A 28 -3.02 12.59 -16.66
N ALA A 29 -3.84 11.72 -16.08
CA ALA A 29 -4.77 10.86 -16.82
C ALA A 29 -5.74 11.69 -17.67
N THR A 30 -6.33 12.75 -17.09
CA THR A 30 -7.25 13.65 -17.80
C THR A 30 -6.58 14.35 -18.98
N ARG A 31 -5.34 14.79 -18.82
CA ARG A 31 -4.56 15.40 -19.95
C ARG A 31 -4.31 14.40 -21.07
N MET A 32 -4.26 13.12 -20.77
CA MET A 32 -4.11 12.02 -21.74
C MET A 32 -5.47 11.57 -22.32
N GLY A 33 -6.57 12.19 -21.91
CA GLY A 33 -7.91 11.87 -22.40
C GLY A 33 -8.61 10.73 -21.66
N TYR A 34 -8.12 10.31 -20.49
CA TYR A 34 -8.79 9.32 -19.65
C TYR A 34 -9.66 10.01 -18.59
N HIS A 35 -10.67 9.29 -18.12
CA HIS A 35 -11.42 9.65 -16.93
C HIS A 35 -10.86 8.92 -15.70
N VAL A 36 -11.11 9.46 -14.51
CA VAL A 36 -10.72 8.81 -13.25
C VAL A 36 -11.94 8.71 -12.33
N ALA A 37 -12.15 7.55 -11.75
CA ALA A 37 -13.08 7.32 -10.66
C ALA A 37 -12.29 6.92 -9.40
N VAL A 38 -12.46 7.65 -8.31
CA VAL A 38 -11.70 7.49 -7.07
C VAL A 38 -12.57 6.81 -6.01
N LEU A 39 -12.05 5.78 -5.36
CA LEU A 39 -12.60 5.24 -4.11
C LEU A 39 -11.75 5.77 -2.95
N GLU A 40 -12.36 6.54 -2.05
CA GLU A 40 -11.71 7.20 -0.93
C GLU A 40 -12.68 7.34 0.23
N PRO A 41 -12.32 6.93 1.47
CA PRO A 41 -13.19 7.07 2.63
C PRO A 41 -13.52 8.51 3.01
N GLY A 42 -12.56 9.43 2.81
CA GLY A 42 -12.71 10.83 3.14
C GLY A 42 -13.58 11.57 2.14
N GLU A 43 -14.41 12.50 2.60
CA GLU A 43 -15.15 13.42 1.74
C GLU A 43 -14.23 14.48 1.11
N ASN A 44 -14.56 14.93 -0.09
CA ASN A 44 -13.85 16.03 -0.76
C ASN A 44 -12.32 15.82 -0.83
N SER A 45 -11.92 14.61 -1.20
CA SER A 45 -10.49 14.28 -1.28
C SER A 45 -9.79 15.06 -2.41
N PRO A 46 -8.48 15.35 -2.28
CA PRO A 46 -7.72 16.05 -3.30
C PRO A 46 -7.84 15.44 -4.71
N ALA A 47 -7.87 14.11 -4.81
CA ALA A 47 -8.08 13.42 -6.08
C ALA A 47 -9.55 13.50 -6.55
N GLY A 48 -10.49 13.38 -5.61
CA GLY A 48 -11.92 13.45 -5.90
C GLY A 48 -12.34 14.77 -6.54
N GLU A 49 -11.77 15.89 -6.08
CA GLU A 49 -12.05 17.23 -6.63
C GLU A 49 -11.72 17.39 -8.12
N VAL A 50 -10.81 16.59 -8.67
CA VAL A 50 -10.33 16.68 -10.06
C VAL A 50 -10.67 15.46 -10.89
N SER A 51 -11.39 14.50 -10.31
CA SER A 51 -11.80 13.25 -10.96
C SER A 51 -13.23 13.34 -11.47
N LEU A 52 -13.58 12.46 -12.40
CA LEU A 52 -14.95 12.34 -12.92
C LEU A 52 -15.95 11.99 -11.81
N LYS A 53 -15.52 11.14 -10.85
CA LYS A 53 -16.37 10.64 -9.77
C LYS A 53 -15.53 10.29 -8.55
N GLN A 54 -16.02 10.65 -7.36
CA GLN A 54 -15.57 10.09 -6.10
C GLN A 54 -16.63 9.15 -5.52
N ILE A 55 -16.20 8.00 -5.04
CA ILE A 55 -16.97 7.01 -4.31
C ILE A 55 -16.51 7.10 -2.86
N THR A 56 -17.32 7.72 -2.00
CA THR A 56 -16.97 7.93 -0.58
C THR A 56 -17.38 6.70 0.24
N ARG A 57 -16.48 5.73 0.29
CA ARG A 57 -16.62 4.45 0.99
C ARG A 57 -15.25 3.96 1.46
N SER A 58 -15.24 3.07 2.47
CA SER A 58 -14.02 2.38 2.88
C SER A 58 -13.42 1.57 1.72
N TYR A 59 -12.10 1.44 1.70
CA TYR A 59 -11.39 0.70 0.65
C TYR A 59 -11.81 -0.78 0.56
N ASP A 60 -12.33 -1.36 1.63
CA ASP A 60 -12.81 -2.75 1.69
C ASP A 60 -14.34 -2.88 1.70
N ASP A 61 -15.05 -1.80 1.49
CA ASP A 61 -16.51 -1.81 1.36
C ASP A 61 -16.93 -2.48 0.05
N ALA A 62 -17.73 -3.55 0.15
CA ALA A 62 -18.11 -4.36 -1.01
C ALA A 62 -18.93 -3.57 -2.05
N GLU A 63 -19.82 -2.66 -1.60
CA GLU A 63 -20.63 -1.81 -2.47
C GLU A 63 -19.75 -0.77 -3.17
N GLY A 64 -18.78 -0.18 -2.46
CA GLY A 64 -17.82 0.75 -3.01
C GLY A 64 -16.95 0.11 -4.10
N LEU A 65 -16.43 -1.10 -3.84
CA LEU A 65 -15.64 -1.87 -4.81
C LEU A 65 -16.48 -2.27 -6.03
N GLN A 66 -17.73 -2.73 -5.82
CA GLN A 66 -18.65 -3.04 -6.92
C GLN A 66 -18.95 -1.80 -7.77
N THR A 67 -19.17 -0.64 -7.14
CA THR A 67 -19.44 0.61 -7.85
C THR A 67 -18.23 1.04 -8.68
N LEU A 68 -17.01 0.90 -8.13
CA LEU A 68 -15.78 1.20 -8.86
C LEU A 68 -15.62 0.26 -10.07
N ALA A 69 -15.86 -1.04 -9.87
CA ALA A 69 -15.76 -2.04 -10.94
C ALA A 69 -16.76 -1.82 -12.07
N GLN A 70 -17.93 -1.25 -11.80
CA GLN A 70 -18.95 -0.94 -12.82
C GLN A 70 -18.57 0.25 -13.71
N CYS A 71 -17.75 1.18 -13.23
CA CYS A 71 -17.41 2.39 -13.96
C CYS A 71 -15.98 2.43 -14.51
N ALA A 72 -15.07 1.60 -14.01
CA ALA A 72 -13.67 1.59 -14.43
C ALA A 72 -13.33 0.40 -15.33
N GLN A 73 -12.30 0.55 -16.16
CA GLN A 73 -11.78 -0.50 -17.04
C GLN A 73 -10.44 -1.08 -16.56
N ALA A 74 -9.75 -0.40 -15.65
CA ALA A 74 -8.58 -0.88 -14.91
C ALA A 74 -8.46 -0.09 -13.62
N VAL A 75 -7.75 -0.62 -12.63
CA VAL A 75 -7.56 0.03 -11.33
C VAL A 75 -6.10 0.08 -10.94
N THR A 76 -5.72 1.19 -10.34
CA THR A 76 -4.45 1.38 -9.64
C THR A 76 -4.69 1.88 -8.21
N THR A 77 -3.63 1.94 -7.41
CA THR A 77 -3.64 2.55 -6.08
C THR A 77 -2.53 3.58 -5.96
N GLU A 78 -2.78 4.66 -5.23
CA GLU A 78 -1.76 5.66 -4.89
C GLU A 78 -1.34 5.59 -3.43
N PHE A 79 -2.13 4.90 -2.59
CA PHE A 79 -1.92 4.80 -1.17
C PHE A 79 -1.41 3.40 -0.81
N GLU A 80 -0.24 3.31 -0.19
CA GLU A 80 0.44 2.06 0.11
C GLU A 80 -0.31 1.18 1.14
N ASN A 81 -1.21 1.77 1.92
CA ASN A 81 -1.97 1.06 2.95
C ASN A 81 -3.38 0.64 2.51
N VAL A 82 -3.73 0.77 1.22
CA VAL A 82 -4.94 0.17 0.68
C VAL A 82 -4.87 -1.35 0.89
N PRO A 83 -5.87 -1.98 1.53
CA PRO A 83 -5.82 -3.41 1.79
C PRO A 83 -5.63 -4.23 0.49
N ALA A 84 -4.63 -5.09 0.43
CA ALA A 84 -4.40 -5.95 -0.73
C ALA A 84 -5.63 -6.77 -1.13
N LYS A 85 -6.46 -7.16 -0.13
CA LYS A 85 -7.76 -7.86 -0.37
C LYS A 85 -8.72 -7.06 -1.26
N SER A 86 -8.64 -5.72 -1.24
CA SER A 86 -9.49 -4.86 -2.07
C SER A 86 -9.11 -4.96 -3.54
N LEU A 87 -7.82 -4.97 -3.85
CA LEU A 87 -7.34 -5.24 -5.21
C LEU A 87 -7.69 -6.66 -5.67
N ALA A 88 -7.56 -7.65 -4.77
CA ALA A 88 -7.96 -9.03 -5.08
C ALA A 88 -9.48 -9.13 -5.39
N ALA A 89 -10.31 -8.43 -4.62
CA ALA A 89 -11.76 -8.39 -4.85
C ALA A 89 -12.09 -7.73 -6.20
N LEU A 90 -11.45 -6.63 -6.55
CA LEU A 90 -11.62 -5.97 -7.86
C LEU A 90 -11.18 -6.87 -9.01
N ALA A 91 -10.05 -7.57 -8.86
CA ALA A 91 -9.60 -8.55 -9.84
C ALA A 91 -10.59 -9.72 -10.00
N ALA A 92 -11.19 -10.20 -8.91
CA ALA A 92 -12.24 -11.22 -8.93
C ALA A 92 -13.53 -10.76 -9.64
N LEU A 93 -13.80 -9.44 -9.64
CA LEU A 93 -14.88 -8.82 -10.42
C LEU A 93 -14.50 -8.65 -11.91
N GLY A 94 -13.33 -9.14 -12.33
CA GLY A 94 -12.87 -9.07 -13.71
C GLY A 94 -12.16 -7.77 -14.09
N LEU A 95 -11.85 -6.90 -13.12
CA LEU A 95 -11.20 -5.63 -13.36
C LEU A 95 -9.66 -5.79 -13.30
N PRO A 96 -8.91 -5.47 -14.36
CA PRO A 96 -7.45 -5.47 -14.31
C PRO A 96 -6.93 -4.53 -13.21
N THR A 97 -6.02 -5.03 -12.37
CA THR A 97 -5.39 -4.25 -11.30
C THR A 97 -3.89 -4.12 -11.53
N ALA A 98 -3.33 -2.95 -11.33
CA ALA A 98 -1.92 -2.65 -11.34
C ALA A 98 -1.59 -1.67 -10.20
N PRO A 99 -0.80 -2.10 -9.19
CA PRO A 99 -0.16 -3.39 -9.03
C PRO A 99 -1.14 -4.53 -8.73
N HIS A 100 -0.68 -5.78 -8.87
CA HIS A 100 -1.43 -6.95 -8.41
C HIS A 100 -1.53 -6.99 -6.88
N ALA A 101 -2.61 -7.58 -6.37
CA ALA A 101 -2.85 -7.71 -4.93
C ALA A 101 -1.69 -8.36 -4.18
N ASP A 102 -1.07 -9.41 -4.76
CA ASP A 102 0.08 -10.09 -4.13
C ASP A 102 1.31 -9.18 -4.00
N ALA A 103 1.56 -8.31 -4.98
CA ALA A 103 2.65 -7.35 -4.92
C ALA A 103 2.42 -6.34 -3.78
N VAL A 104 1.18 -5.84 -3.66
CA VAL A 104 0.81 -4.94 -2.55
C VAL A 104 0.92 -5.65 -1.20
N ALA A 105 0.42 -6.90 -1.10
CA ALA A 105 0.53 -7.69 0.13
C ALA A 105 1.98 -7.91 0.56
N ALA A 106 2.88 -8.15 -0.40
CA ALA A 106 4.30 -8.35 -0.13
C ALA A 106 4.98 -7.09 0.43
N THR A 107 4.57 -5.90 0.00
CA THR A 107 5.19 -4.63 0.42
C THR A 107 4.60 -4.04 1.70
N GLN A 108 3.41 -4.47 2.12
CA GLN A 108 2.71 -3.95 3.30
C GLN A 108 3.27 -4.45 4.64
N ASP A 109 4.06 -5.50 4.64
CA ASP A 109 4.69 -6.06 5.83
C ASP A 109 6.20 -6.23 5.59
N ARG A 110 7.03 -5.54 6.37
CA ARG A 110 8.50 -5.53 6.20
C ARG A 110 9.14 -6.89 6.31
N ASN A 111 8.59 -7.80 7.09
CA ASN A 111 9.14 -9.15 7.22
C ASN A 111 8.83 -9.97 5.95
N VAL A 112 7.62 -9.81 5.41
CA VAL A 112 7.21 -10.44 4.15
C VAL A 112 8.02 -9.87 2.99
N GLU A 113 8.16 -8.55 2.92
CA GLU A 113 8.95 -7.83 1.90
C GLU A 113 10.40 -8.31 1.88
N LYS A 114 11.08 -8.32 3.02
CA LYS A 114 12.47 -8.78 3.11
C LYS A 114 12.63 -10.24 2.72
N SER A 115 11.76 -11.10 3.21
CA SER A 115 11.77 -12.52 2.83
C SER A 115 11.51 -12.73 1.34
N PHE A 116 10.69 -11.90 0.71
CA PHE A 116 10.45 -11.93 -0.73
C PHE A 116 11.70 -11.51 -1.52
N ILE A 117 12.34 -10.40 -1.12
CA ILE A 117 13.56 -9.87 -1.75
C ILE A 117 14.70 -10.89 -1.65
N GLU A 118 14.90 -11.50 -0.47
CA GLU A 118 15.95 -12.52 -0.25
C GLU A 118 15.72 -13.78 -1.07
N ARG A 119 14.47 -14.25 -1.17
CA ARG A 119 14.14 -15.38 -2.04
C ARG A 119 14.37 -15.08 -3.52
N ALA A 120 14.29 -13.82 -3.92
CA ALA A 120 14.65 -13.38 -5.26
C ALA A 120 16.17 -13.27 -5.49
N GLY A 121 17.00 -13.62 -4.51
CA GLY A 121 18.45 -13.57 -4.59
C GLY A 121 19.07 -12.18 -4.40
N VAL A 122 18.28 -11.20 -3.92
CA VAL A 122 18.78 -9.86 -3.64
C VAL A 122 19.14 -9.76 -2.14
N PRO A 123 20.39 -9.40 -1.80
CA PRO A 123 20.81 -9.28 -0.41
C PRO A 123 20.08 -8.11 0.28
N THR A 124 19.66 -8.32 1.53
CA THR A 124 19.11 -7.27 2.38
C THR A 124 20.05 -6.98 3.56
N ALA A 125 19.89 -5.82 4.20
CA ALA A 125 20.57 -5.56 5.45
C ALA A 125 20.17 -6.62 6.49
N PRO A 126 21.10 -7.05 7.36
CA PRO A 126 20.79 -7.97 8.46
C PRO A 126 19.58 -7.49 9.26
N HIS A 127 18.68 -8.41 9.58
CA HIS A 127 17.46 -8.07 10.27
C HIS A 127 16.94 -9.26 11.08
N GLN A 128 16.12 -8.96 12.06
CA GLN A 128 15.40 -9.99 12.84
C GLN A 128 14.02 -9.45 13.21
N ALA A 129 13.00 -10.29 13.05
CA ALA A 129 11.64 -9.94 13.46
C ALA A 129 11.51 -10.01 14.99
N VAL A 130 10.91 -8.98 15.57
CA VAL A 130 10.56 -8.90 16.98
C VAL A 130 9.04 -8.89 17.08
N LYS A 131 8.46 -9.91 17.70
CA LYS A 131 7.01 -10.04 17.91
C LYS A 131 6.60 -9.71 19.34
N ARG A 132 7.50 -9.94 20.28
CA ARG A 132 7.31 -9.71 21.71
C ARG A 132 8.57 -9.09 22.30
N ILE A 133 8.44 -8.44 23.43
CA ILE A 133 9.58 -7.79 24.10
C ILE A 133 10.69 -8.80 24.43
N GLU A 134 10.32 -10.00 24.82
CA GLU A 134 11.25 -11.08 25.17
C GLU A 134 12.13 -11.49 23.98
N ASP A 135 11.65 -11.30 22.75
CA ASP A 135 12.42 -11.62 21.56
C ASP A 135 13.67 -10.71 21.44
N ILE A 136 13.64 -9.50 22.04
CA ILE A 136 14.75 -8.54 22.00
C ILE A 136 15.98 -9.10 22.73
N GLU A 137 15.80 -9.86 23.79
CA GLU A 137 16.91 -10.48 24.54
C GLU A 137 17.69 -11.48 23.68
N SER A 138 17.00 -12.14 22.75
CA SER A 138 17.57 -13.14 21.84
C SER A 138 18.21 -12.56 20.58
N LEU A 139 18.11 -11.23 20.34
CA LEU A 139 18.72 -10.58 19.18
C LEU A 139 20.25 -10.73 19.20
N SER A 140 20.84 -10.90 18.00
CA SER A 140 22.31 -10.85 17.86
C SER A 140 22.80 -9.42 18.15
N ASP A 141 23.94 -9.34 18.84
CA ASP A 141 24.59 -8.06 19.15
C ASP A 141 25.07 -7.33 17.89
N ASP A 142 25.31 -8.06 16.79
CA ASP A 142 25.68 -7.50 15.47
C ASP A 142 24.57 -6.63 14.84
N LEU A 143 23.34 -6.71 15.36
CA LEU A 143 22.25 -5.85 14.95
C LEU A 143 22.30 -4.45 15.60
N PHE A 144 23.21 -4.22 16.52
CA PHE A 144 23.38 -2.93 17.21
C PHE A 144 24.71 -2.25 16.84
N PRO A 145 24.68 -0.92 16.56
CA PRO A 145 23.51 -0.05 16.52
C PRO A 145 22.59 -0.36 15.33
N GLY A 146 21.29 -0.29 15.54
CA GLY A 146 20.30 -0.66 14.56
C GLY A 146 19.13 0.32 14.46
N ILE A 147 18.19 0.00 13.59
CA ILE A 147 16.94 0.74 13.48
C ILE A 147 15.78 -0.23 13.76
N LEU A 148 15.11 0.00 14.88
CA LEU A 148 13.86 -0.68 15.19
C LEU A 148 12.73 -0.04 14.39
N LYS A 149 11.95 -0.85 13.65
CA LYS A 149 10.86 -0.37 12.80
C LYS A 149 9.59 -1.13 13.08
N THR A 150 8.44 -0.45 12.95
CA THR A 150 7.16 -1.16 12.87
C THR A 150 7.13 -2.03 11.62
N ALA A 151 6.57 -3.23 11.72
CA ALA A 151 6.44 -4.14 10.59
C ALA A 151 5.45 -3.60 9.54
N ARG A 152 4.44 -2.85 9.97
CA ARG A 152 3.37 -2.30 9.14
C ARG A 152 3.11 -0.82 9.47
N LEU A 153 2.48 -0.10 8.55
CA LEU A 153 1.99 1.28 8.71
C LEU A 153 3.09 2.31 9.04
N GLY A 154 4.35 1.99 8.82
CA GLY A 154 5.45 2.96 8.94
C GLY A 154 5.65 3.74 7.64
N TYR A 155 5.64 5.07 7.71
CA TYR A 155 5.86 5.97 6.57
C TYR A 155 6.65 7.21 7.02
N ASP A 156 7.39 7.83 6.11
CA ASP A 156 8.13 9.08 6.31
C ASP A 156 8.94 9.13 7.61
N GLY A 157 9.61 8.04 7.95
CA GLY A 157 10.38 7.92 9.19
C GLY A 157 9.54 7.68 10.46
N LYS A 158 8.21 7.69 10.35
CA LYS A 158 7.33 7.34 11.47
C LYS A 158 7.35 5.84 11.73
N GLY A 159 7.21 5.47 12.99
CA GLY A 159 7.28 4.05 13.37
C GLY A 159 8.69 3.46 13.34
N GLN A 160 9.74 4.30 13.46
CA GLN A 160 11.12 3.82 13.57
C GLN A 160 11.88 4.59 14.65
N ALA A 161 12.88 3.92 15.23
CA ALA A 161 13.83 4.50 16.16
C ALA A 161 15.22 3.89 15.96
N ARG A 162 16.25 4.73 16.08
CA ARG A 162 17.62 4.24 16.21
C ARG A 162 17.81 3.72 17.64
N VAL A 163 18.39 2.54 17.77
CA VAL A 163 18.67 1.89 19.04
C VAL A 163 20.13 1.42 19.05
N HIS A 164 20.84 1.68 20.15
CA HIS A 164 22.24 1.33 20.27
C HIS A 164 22.46 0.07 21.12
N SER A 165 21.41 -0.41 21.78
CA SER A 165 21.46 -1.59 22.64
C SER A 165 20.09 -2.26 22.75
N LYS A 166 20.08 -3.50 23.25
CA LYS A 166 18.85 -4.23 23.60
C LYS A 166 17.99 -3.45 24.61
N ALA A 167 18.64 -2.83 25.61
CA ALA A 167 17.93 -2.04 26.63
C ALA A 167 17.19 -0.85 26.04
N GLU A 168 17.80 -0.12 25.10
CA GLU A 168 17.11 0.98 24.38
C GLU A 168 15.96 0.44 23.53
N ALA A 169 16.12 -0.71 22.86
CA ALA A 169 15.06 -1.31 22.07
C ALA A 169 13.86 -1.69 22.94
N VAL A 170 14.07 -2.27 24.11
CA VAL A 170 13.01 -2.57 25.10
C VAL A 170 12.29 -1.29 25.54
N SER A 171 13.06 -0.25 25.92
CA SER A 171 12.49 1.04 26.33
C SER A 171 11.58 1.64 25.28
N TYR A 172 12.00 1.60 24.01
CA TYR A 172 11.21 2.15 22.90
C TYR A 172 9.90 1.39 22.66
N THR A 173 9.90 0.07 22.81
CA THR A 173 8.67 -0.73 22.63
C THR A 173 7.64 -0.44 23.72
N HIS A 174 8.06 -0.21 24.96
CA HIS A 174 7.16 0.19 26.05
C HIS A 174 6.50 1.56 25.86
N LEU A 175 7.16 2.50 25.16
CA LEU A 175 6.62 3.84 24.93
C LEU A 175 5.56 3.87 23.80
N ARG A 176 5.39 2.76 23.07
CA ARG A 176 4.46 2.67 21.92
C ARG A 176 3.42 1.55 22.02
N ALA A 177 3.41 0.79 23.10
CA ALA A 177 2.34 -0.12 23.46
C ALA A 177 1.23 0.66 24.19
#